data_fdea68ff61aa7620136002e098572a2c
#
_entry.id   fdea68ff61aa7620136002e098572a2c
#
_cell.length_a   1.000
_cell.length_b   1.000
_cell.length_c   1.000
_cell.angle_alpha   90.00
_cell.angle_beta   90.00
_cell.angle_gamma   90.00
#
_symmetry.space_group_name_H-M   'P 1'
#
loop_
_entity.id
_entity.type
_entity.pdbx_description
1 polymer ?
#
loop_
_entity_poly.entity_id
_entity_poly.type
_entity_poly.pdbx_seq_one_letter_code
_entity_poly.pdbx_strand_id
1 'polypeptide(L)'
;MNHNKTLIINGSPHKNGDTSYIVNQIKRKLNGEIEEIFPYFDNIKPCIDCRYCWKEEGCAIKDDMEKIYKDDYDTIIVASPIYMFNVTPPLFSIITRLNAIWSNEYFLNKKYLFKEKQGILVLTGGGSGSPKHALEMAKLMFKFLNAKFDIEKNYIYSLNTNNIPACEDEGVKKMIKEKIREIK
;
A
#
# COMPACT_ATOMS: atom_id res chain seq x y z
N MET A 1 27.12 0.39 -0.77
CA MET A 1 26.17 1.03 0.17
C MET A 1 24.79 0.56 -0.25
N ASN A 2 24.09 -0.19 0.61
CA ASN A 2 22.70 -0.58 0.31
C ASN A 2 21.85 0.69 0.36
N HIS A 3 21.45 1.19 -0.80
CA HIS A 3 20.45 2.25 -0.89
C HIS A 3 19.09 1.61 -0.63
N ASN A 4 18.54 1.86 0.55
CA ASN A 4 17.20 1.40 0.89
C ASN A 4 16.19 2.10 -0.03
N LYS A 5 15.34 1.33 -0.72
CA LYS A 5 14.35 1.86 -1.66
C LYS A 5 12.93 1.57 -1.17
N THR A 6 12.14 2.61 -1.04
CA THR A 6 10.77 2.53 -0.52
C THR A 6 9.75 2.90 -1.60
N LEU A 7 8.77 2.02 -1.82
CA LEU A 7 7.57 2.35 -2.59
C LEU A 7 6.44 2.77 -1.64
N ILE A 8 5.85 3.92 -1.88
CA ILE A 8 4.65 4.40 -1.18
C ILE A 8 3.47 4.35 -2.14
N ILE A 9 2.42 3.64 -1.76
CA ILE A 9 1.15 3.59 -2.50
C ILE A 9 0.12 4.37 -1.67
N ASN A 10 -0.08 5.63 -2.04
CA ASN A 10 -0.93 6.56 -1.33
C ASN A 10 -2.33 6.63 -1.95
N GLY A 11 -3.25 5.83 -1.43
CA GLY A 11 -4.65 5.74 -1.87
C GLY A 11 -5.53 6.90 -1.41
N SER A 12 -4.97 8.04 -1.01
CA SER A 12 -5.77 9.22 -0.65
C SER A 12 -6.14 10.05 -1.87
N PRO A 13 -7.41 10.52 -1.98
CA PRO A 13 -7.80 11.51 -2.98
C PRO A 13 -7.28 12.92 -2.66
N HIS A 14 -6.80 13.14 -1.42
CA HIS A 14 -6.37 14.44 -0.94
C HIS A 14 -4.87 14.46 -0.65
N LYS A 15 -4.10 15.20 -1.46
CA LYS A 15 -2.64 15.33 -1.28
C LYS A 15 -2.25 16.00 0.06
N ASN A 16 -3.16 16.77 0.67
CA ASN A 16 -2.95 17.48 1.93
C ASN A 16 -3.91 17.00 3.04
N GLY A 17 -4.55 15.83 2.88
CA GLY A 17 -5.43 15.25 3.90
C GLY A 17 -4.68 14.43 4.96
N ASP A 18 -5.41 13.89 5.93
CA ASP A 18 -4.87 13.17 7.09
C ASP A 18 -3.97 11.98 6.70
N THR A 19 -4.39 11.17 5.72
CA THR A 19 -3.56 10.05 5.23
C THR A 19 -2.23 10.55 4.69
N SER A 20 -2.27 11.58 3.83
CA SER A 20 -1.08 12.17 3.22
C SER A 20 -0.20 12.88 4.26
N TYR A 21 -0.80 13.47 5.31
CA TYR A 21 -0.04 14.01 6.44
C TYR A 21 0.80 12.91 7.11
N ILE A 22 0.18 11.78 7.46
CA ILE A 22 0.90 10.66 8.10
C ILE A 22 2.02 10.15 7.19
N VAL A 23 1.73 9.94 5.90
CA VAL A 23 2.73 9.52 4.90
C VAL A 23 3.89 10.50 4.85
N ASN A 24 3.64 11.81 4.82
CA ASN A 24 4.67 12.83 4.79
C ASN A 24 5.53 12.85 6.08
N GLN A 25 4.95 12.56 7.24
CA GLN A 25 5.70 12.42 8.49
C GLN A 25 6.62 11.18 8.45
N ILE A 26 6.15 10.08 7.85
CA ILE A 26 6.94 8.87 7.66
C ILE A 26 8.10 9.16 6.69
N LYS A 27 7.82 9.76 5.52
CA LYS A 27 8.85 10.12 4.51
C LYS A 27 10.03 10.90 5.11
N ARG A 28 9.77 11.82 6.03
CA ARG A 28 10.82 12.62 6.71
C ARG A 28 11.76 11.77 7.58
N LYS A 29 11.40 10.53 7.88
CA LYS A 29 12.17 9.62 8.74
C LYS A 29 12.82 8.48 7.96
N LEU A 30 12.42 8.29 6.71
CA LEU A 30 13.01 7.28 5.84
C LEU A 30 14.34 7.78 5.28
N ASN A 31 15.26 6.84 5.10
CA ASN A 31 16.53 7.06 4.41
C ASN A 31 16.47 6.34 3.06
N GLY A 32 17.14 6.89 2.05
CA GLY A 32 17.24 6.27 0.73
C GLY A 32 16.28 6.85 -0.30
N GLU A 33 16.04 6.08 -1.35
CA GLU A 33 15.17 6.47 -2.46
C GLU A 33 13.71 6.21 -2.13
N ILE A 34 12.85 7.16 -2.43
CA ILE A 34 11.40 7.05 -2.23
C ILE A 34 10.70 7.27 -3.56
N GLU A 35 9.96 6.27 -4.00
CA GLU A 35 9.01 6.37 -5.11
C GLU A 35 7.59 6.38 -4.55
N GLU A 36 6.74 7.30 -5.02
CA GLU A 36 5.36 7.41 -4.54
C GLU A 36 4.38 7.30 -5.71
N ILE A 37 3.36 6.48 -5.52
CA ILE A 37 2.26 6.27 -6.45
C ILE A 37 0.99 6.79 -5.80
N PHE A 38 0.24 7.59 -6.54
CA PHE A 38 -1.07 8.10 -6.16
C PHE A 38 -2.16 7.52 -7.08
N PRO A 39 -2.82 6.42 -6.70
CA PRO A 39 -3.78 5.74 -7.57
C PRO A 39 -4.96 6.60 -8.04
N TYR A 40 -5.24 7.71 -7.38
CA TYR A 40 -6.24 8.70 -7.83
C TYR A 40 -5.74 9.58 -8.99
N PHE A 41 -4.43 9.70 -9.17
CA PHE A 41 -3.84 10.65 -10.11
C PHE A 41 -2.97 9.97 -11.16
N ASP A 42 -2.43 8.80 -10.83
CA ASP A 42 -1.64 7.97 -11.74
C ASP A 42 -2.56 7.13 -12.62
N ASN A 43 -2.08 6.74 -13.78
CA ASN A 43 -2.85 5.93 -14.72
C ASN A 43 -2.78 4.45 -14.33
N ILE A 44 -3.64 4.03 -13.40
CA ILE A 44 -3.75 2.62 -12.98
C ILE A 44 -5.19 2.15 -13.21
N LYS A 45 -5.37 1.29 -14.21
CA LYS A 45 -6.67 0.73 -14.58
C LYS A 45 -6.96 -0.54 -13.74
N PRO A 46 -8.23 -0.81 -13.40
CA PRO A 46 -8.60 -2.07 -12.75
C PRO A 46 -8.40 -3.27 -13.69
N CYS A 47 -8.41 -4.47 -13.13
CA CYS A 47 -8.45 -5.71 -13.91
C CYS A 47 -9.78 -5.78 -14.69
N ILE A 48 -9.71 -6.13 -15.97
CA ILE A 48 -10.86 -6.27 -16.88
C ILE A 48 -11.15 -7.74 -17.24
N ASP A 49 -10.58 -8.68 -16.52
CA ASP A 49 -10.70 -10.14 -16.76
C ASP A 49 -10.40 -10.56 -18.22
N CYS A 50 -9.41 -9.96 -18.84
CA CYS A 50 -9.01 -10.30 -20.22
C CYS A 50 -8.33 -11.66 -20.34
N ARG A 51 -8.01 -12.34 -19.25
CA ARG A 51 -7.38 -13.67 -19.16
C ARG A 51 -6.03 -13.80 -19.88
N TYR A 52 -5.37 -12.70 -20.19
CA TYR A 52 -4.02 -12.71 -20.74
C TYR A 52 -3.06 -13.46 -19.80
N CYS A 53 -3.08 -13.15 -18.50
CA CYS A 53 -2.24 -13.76 -17.46
C CYS A 53 -2.52 -15.27 -17.21
N TRP A 54 -3.51 -15.87 -17.87
CA TRP A 54 -3.72 -17.31 -17.87
C TRP A 54 -2.84 -18.03 -18.89
N LYS A 55 -2.34 -17.31 -19.90
CA LYS A 55 -1.60 -17.84 -21.05
C LYS A 55 -0.19 -17.29 -21.15
N GLU A 56 0.01 -16.07 -20.69
CA GLU A 56 1.27 -15.33 -20.80
C GLU A 56 1.65 -14.73 -19.44
N GLU A 57 2.94 -14.54 -19.20
CA GLU A 57 3.41 -13.92 -17.98
C GLU A 57 3.03 -12.44 -17.87
N GLY A 58 2.65 -12.02 -16.68
CA GLY A 58 2.33 -10.64 -16.34
C GLY A 58 0.92 -10.24 -16.72
N CYS A 59 0.73 -8.96 -17.00
CA CYS A 59 -0.56 -8.36 -17.33
C CYS A 59 -0.52 -7.69 -18.70
N ALA A 60 -1.62 -7.83 -19.47
CA ALA A 60 -1.75 -7.19 -20.78
C ALA A 60 -1.87 -5.66 -20.71
N ILE A 61 -2.40 -5.12 -19.61
CA ILE A 61 -2.58 -3.68 -19.44
C ILE A 61 -1.23 -3.07 -19.07
N LYS A 62 -0.73 -2.20 -19.94
CA LYS A 62 0.50 -1.43 -19.74
C LYS A 62 0.14 -0.04 -19.23
N ASP A 63 0.44 0.20 -17.97
CA ASP A 63 0.12 1.44 -17.26
C ASP A 63 1.07 1.60 -16.05
N ASP A 64 0.83 2.58 -15.16
CA ASP A 64 1.68 2.84 -14.01
C ASP A 64 1.75 1.68 -12.98
N MET A 65 0.94 0.62 -13.15
CA MET A 65 1.08 -0.62 -12.37
C MET A 65 2.46 -1.29 -12.57
N GLU A 66 3.16 -0.98 -13.67
CA GLU A 66 4.51 -1.50 -13.92
C GLU A 66 5.50 -1.09 -12.82
N LYS A 67 5.31 0.07 -12.18
CA LYS A 67 6.12 0.51 -11.03
C LYS A 67 6.04 -0.49 -9.87
N ILE A 68 4.85 -1.08 -9.65
CA ILE A 68 4.64 -2.08 -8.59
C ILE A 68 5.25 -3.44 -9.00
N TYR A 69 5.09 -3.83 -10.26
CA TYR A 69 5.65 -5.10 -10.76
C TYR A 69 7.18 -5.10 -10.89
N LYS A 70 7.82 -3.95 -10.95
CA LYS A 70 9.28 -3.79 -11.08
C LYS A 70 10.07 -4.43 -9.94
N ASP A 71 9.49 -4.49 -8.75
CA ASP A 71 9.98 -5.24 -7.58
C ASP A 71 11.42 -4.93 -7.12
N ASP A 72 11.85 -3.68 -7.22
CA ASP A 72 13.19 -3.26 -6.75
C ASP A 72 13.18 -2.54 -5.39
N TYR A 73 12.14 -2.75 -4.59
CA TYR A 73 11.93 -2.08 -3.30
C TYR A 73 12.28 -2.98 -2.11
N ASP A 74 12.79 -2.36 -1.04
CA ASP A 74 13.05 -2.99 0.27
C ASP A 74 11.85 -2.83 1.22
N THR A 75 11.08 -1.76 1.02
CA THR A 75 9.91 -1.43 1.83
C THR A 75 8.73 -1.02 0.95
N ILE A 76 7.53 -1.47 1.30
CA ILE A 76 6.28 -0.98 0.72
C ILE A 76 5.42 -0.38 1.82
N ILE A 77 4.99 0.86 1.61
CA ILE A 77 4.02 1.55 2.47
C ILE A 77 2.70 1.65 1.71
N VAL A 78 1.66 1.06 2.25
CA VAL A 78 0.30 1.18 1.73
C VAL A 78 -0.47 2.14 2.64
N ALA A 79 -1.00 3.22 2.07
CA ALA A 79 -1.76 4.21 2.81
C ALA A 79 -3.15 4.41 2.20
N SER A 80 -4.19 4.44 3.02
CA SER A 80 -5.56 4.63 2.55
C SER A 80 -6.45 5.29 3.60
N PRO A 81 -7.30 6.24 3.23
CA PRO A 81 -8.49 6.49 4.04
C PRO A 81 -9.45 5.31 3.91
N ILE A 82 -10.29 5.11 4.92
CA ILE A 82 -11.32 4.06 4.93
C ILE A 82 -12.58 4.61 4.28
N TYR A 83 -12.97 4.01 3.16
CA TYR A 83 -14.22 4.31 2.44
C TYR A 83 -15.13 3.08 2.50
N MET A 84 -16.35 3.27 3.07
CA MET A 84 -17.31 2.16 3.22
C MET A 84 -16.65 0.91 3.82
N PHE A 85 -15.95 1.08 4.93
CA PHE A 85 -15.22 0.03 5.68
C PHE A 85 -14.03 -0.61 4.94
N ASN A 86 -13.68 -0.14 3.74
CA ASN A 86 -12.63 -0.74 2.91
C ASN A 86 -11.58 0.31 2.50
N VAL A 87 -10.54 -0.13 1.81
CA VAL A 87 -9.60 0.76 1.13
C VAL A 87 -10.30 1.52 -0.01
N THR A 88 -9.71 2.61 -0.47
CA THR A 88 -10.30 3.42 -1.56
C THR A 88 -10.40 2.64 -2.89
N PRO A 89 -11.38 2.96 -3.74
CA PRO A 89 -11.58 2.25 -5.01
C PRO A 89 -10.34 2.21 -5.93
N PRO A 90 -9.57 3.29 -6.12
CA PRO A 90 -8.35 3.21 -6.92
C PRO A 90 -7.26 2.31 -6.32
N LEU A 91 -7.14 2.26 -4.98
CA LEU A 91 -6.23 1.31 -4.32
C LEU A 91 -6.74 -0.13 -4.49
N PHE A 92 -8.05 -0.35 -4.45
CA PHE A 92 -8.63 -1.66 -4.75
C PHE A 92 -8.39 -2.09 -6.20
N SER A 93 -8.32 -1.15 -7.15
CA SER A 93 -7.93 -1.44 -8.54
C SER A 93 -6.53 -2.06 -8.63
N ILE A 94 -5.58 -1.57 -7.84
CA ILE A 94 -4.25 -2.19 -7.72
C ILE A 94 -4.37 -3.63 -7.23
N ILE A 95 -5.15 -3.87 -6.17
CA ILE A 95 -5.36 -5.21 -5.61
C ILE A 95 -5.92 -6.16 -6.67
N THR A 96 -6.90 -5.72 -7.46
CA THR A 96 -7.46 -6.55 -8.56
C THR A 96 -6.42 -6.90 -9.63
N ARG A 97 -5.44 -6.02 -9.87
CA ARG A 97 -4.36 -6.25 -10.84
C ARG A 97 -3.31 -7.24 -10.34
N LEU A 98 -3.18 -7.43 -9.02
CA LEU A 98 -2.34 -8.49 -8.44
C LEU A 98 -2.86 -9.89 -8.77
N ASN A 99 -4.07 -10.00 -9.30
CA ASN A 99 -4.59 -11.25 -9.88
C ASN A 99 -3.68 -11.85 -10.97
N ALA A 100 -2.89 -11.03 -11.66
CA ALA A 100 -1.92 -11.53 -12.63
C ALA A 100 -0.86 -12.42 -11.97
N ILE A 101 -0.44 -12.12 -10.75
CA ILE A 101 0.53 -12.89 -9.97
C ILE A 101 -0.05 -14.26 -9.62
N TRP A 102 -1.27 -14.27 -9.06
CA TRP A 102 -1.98 -15.49 -8.72
C TRP A 102 -2.23 -16.35 -9.96
N SER A 103 -2.67 -15.74 -11.07
CA SER A 103 -2.98 -16.46 -12.32
C SER A 103 -1.75 -17.08 -12.93
N ASN A 104 -0.61 -16.41 -12.91
CA ASN A 104 0.64 -16.98 -13.43
C ASN A 104 1.08 -18.20 -12.60
N GLU A 105 0.94 -18.15 -11.28
CA GLU A 105 1.22 -19.32 -10.43
C GLU A 105 0.26 -20.47 -10.72
N TYR A 106 -1.04 -20.19 -10.82
CA TYR A 106 -2.09 -21.20 -10.95
C TYR A 106 -2.15 -21.82 -12.34
N PHE A 107 -2.11 -21.02 -13.42
CA PHE A 107 -2.29 -21.50 -14.80
C PHE A 107 -0.99 -21.82 -15.53
N LEU A 108 0.09 -21.10 -15.21
CA LEU A 108 1.37 -21.26 -15.89
C LEU A 108 2.40 -22.03 -15.06
N ASN A 109 2.05 -22.36 -13.80
CA ASN A 109 2.96 -22.95 -12.83
C ASN A 109 4.25 -22.13 -12.64
N LYS A 110 4.16 -20.82 -12.79
CA LYS A 110 5.26 -19.86 -12.69
C LYS A 110 5.09 -19.01 -11.44
N LYS A 111 5.92 -19.25 -10.42
CA LYS A 111 5.96 -18.40 -9.24
C LYS A 111 6.54 -17.04 -9.59
N TYR A 112 5.79 -16.00 -9.28
CA TYR A 112 6.30 -14.64 -9.27
C TYR A 112 7.11 -14.47 -7.97
N LEU A 113 8.44 -14.48 -8.08
CA LEU A 113 9.33 -14.36 -6.93
C LEU A 113 9.61 -12.88 -6.65
N PHE A 114 8.64 -12.19 -6.08
CA PHE A 114 8.94 -10.88 -5.53
C PHE A 114 10.00 -10.97 -4.43
N LYS A 115 10.94 -10.03 -4.44
CA LYS A 115 11.89 -9.83 -3.35
C LYS A 115 11.12 -9.70 -2.02
N GLU A 116 11.61 -10.35 -0.98
CA GLU A 116 11.08 -10.13 0.37
C GLU A 116 11.32 -8.69 0.81
N LYS A 117 10.29 -8.03 1.31
CA LYS A 117 10.33 -6.63 1.72
C LYS A 117 9.52 -6.38 2.99
N GLN A 118 9.73 -5.23 3.61
CA GLN A 118 8.93 -4.81 4.75
C GLN A 118 7.63 -4.15 4.27
N GLY A 119 6.50 -4.51 4.89
CA GLY A 119 5.20 -3.88 4.66
C GLY A 119 4.82 -2.95 5.80
N ILE A 120 4.34 -1.75 5.50
CA ILE A 120 3.78 -0.80 6.47
C ILE A 120 2.41 -0.36 5.99
N LEU A 121 1.44 -0.39 6.90
CA LEU A 121 0.08 0.04 6.63
C LEU A 121 -0.23 1.35 7.35
N VAL A 122 -0.82 2.28 6.62
CA VAL A 122 -1.41 3.51 7.17
C VAL A 122 -2.90 3.53 6.83
N LEU A 123 -3.76 3.57 7.85
CA LEU A 123 -5.20 3.76 7.65
C LEU A 123 -5.68 4.99 8.41
N THR A 124 -6.55 5.77 7.75
CA THR A 124 -7.26 6.88 8.39
C THR A 124 -8.76 6.68 8.24
N GLY A 125 -9.52 7.12 9.24
CA GLY A 125 -10.98 7.03 9.21
C GLY A 125 -11.61 8.20 9.93
N GLY A 126 -12.74 8.71 9.39
CA GLY A 126 -13.42 9.90 9.94
C GLY A 126 -14.13 9.67 11.27
N GLY A 127 -14.47 8.43 11.61
CA GLY A 127 -15.29 8.15 12.80
C GLY A 127 -15.41 6.67 13.11
N SER A 128 -16.56 6.21 13.59
CA SER A 128 -16.83 4.89 14.18
C SER A 128 -16.76 3.68 13.25
N GLY A 129 -16.34 3.84 12.00
CA GLY A 129 -16.23 2.74 11.04
C GLY A 129 -15.12 1.75 11.40
N SER A 130 -15.43 0.44 11.34
CA SER A 130 -14.43 -0.59 11.59
C SER A 130 -13.38 -0.65 10.47
N PRO A 131 -12.07 -0.68 10.79
CA PRO A 131 -11.02 -0.84 9.80
C PRO A 131 -10.86 -2.28 9.29
N LYS A 132 -11.64 -3.23 9.77
CA LYS A 132 -11.43 -4.68 9.58
C LYS A 132 -11.25 -5.07 8.11
N HIS A 133 -12.18 -4.66 7.23
CA HIS A 133 -12.11 -5.05 5.82
C HIS A 133 -10.95 -4.35 5.09
N ALA A 134 -10.69 -3.08 5.38
CA ALA A 134 -9.53 -2.38 4.82
C ALA A 134 -8.21 -3.05 5.24
N LEU A 135 -8.12 -3.50 6.49
CA LEU A 135 -6.97 -4.23 7.00
C LEU A 135 -6.78 -5.58 6.30
N GLU A 136 -7.85 -6.35 6.11
CA GLU A 136 -7.77 -7.62 5.40
C GLU A 136 -7.37 -7.46 3.92
N MET A 137 -7.87 -6.42 3.25
CA MET A 137 -7.44 -6.12 1.88
C MET A 137 -5.97 -5.71 1.80
N ALA A 138 -5.49 -4.91 2.74
CA ALA A 138 -4.08 -4.55 2.81
C ALA A 138 -3.18 -5.77 3.10
N LYS A 139 -3.59 -6.66 4.00
CA LYS A 139 -2.87 -7.93 4.25
C LYS A 139 -2.79 -8.80 2.99
N LEU A 140 -3.88 -8.89 2.24
CA LEU A 140 -3.89 -9.63 0.97
C LEU A 140 -2.91 -9.02 -0.03
N MET A 141 -2.89 -7.69 -0.14
CA MET A 141 -1.95 -6.98 -1.00
C MET A 141 -0.49 -7.25 -0.59
N PHE A 142 -0.16 -7.15 0.71
CA PHE A 142 1.17 -7.45 1.21
C PHE A 142 1.59 -8.89 0.93
N LYS A 143 0.67 -9.86 1.10
CA LYS A 143 0.92 -11.26 0.78
C LYS A 143 1.34 -11.44 -0.69
N PHE A 144 0.61 -10.86 -1.64
CA PHE A 144 0.93 -10.97 -3.06
C PHE A 144 2.23 -10.24 -3.43
N LEU A 145 2.59 -9.19 -2.72
CA LEU A 145 3.81 -8.42 -2.94
C LEU A 145 5.02 -8.96 -2.17
N ASN A 146 4.90 -10.11 -1.50
CA ASN A 146 5.92 -10.70 -0.62
C ASN A 146 6.45 -9.70 0.44
N ALA A 147 5.52 -8.90 1.00
CA ALA A 147 5.84 -7.92 2.02
C ALA A 147 5.46 -8.44 3.41
N LYS A 148 6.43 -8.52 4.32
CA LYS A 148 6.20 -8.90 5.71
C LYS A 148 5.45 -7.79 6.44
N PHE A 149 4.28 -8.10 6.93
CA PHE A 149 3.44 -7.18 7.68
C PHE A 149 3.04 -7.78 9.03
N ASP A 150 3.38 -7.07 10.09
CA ASP A 150 2.98 -7.37 11.46
C ASP A 150 2.11 -6.22 11.97
N ILE A 151 0.85 -6.51 12.35
CA ILE A 151 -0.11 -5.51 12.78
C ILE A 151 0.36 -4.74 14.03
N GLU A 152 1.08 -5.40 14.95
CA GLU A 152 1.57 -4.74 16.16
C GLU A 152 2.72 -3.77 15.86
N LYS A 153 3.55 -4.10 14.87
CA LYS A 153 4.77 -3.36 14.54
C LYS A 153 4.62 -2.36 13.40
N ASN A 154 3.84 -2.73 12.38
CA ASN A 154 3.85 -2.04 11.08
C ASN A 154 2.51 -1.38 10.72
N TYR A 155 1.58 -1.25 11.67
CA TYR A 155 0.28 -0.61 11.45
C TYR A 155 0.20 0.74 12.17
N ILE A 156 0.00 1.82 11.41
CA ILE A 156 -0.20 3.20 11.87
C ILE A 156 -1.61 3.62 11.50
N TYR A 157 -2.36 4.19 12.43
CA TYR A 157 -3.75 4.55 12.16
C TYR A 157 -4.18 5.81 12.90
N SER A 158 -5.15 6.52 12.31
CA SER A 158 -5.95 7.56 12.94
C SER A 158 -7.41 7.36 12.51
N LEU A 159 -8.26 6.93 13.44
CA LEU A 159 -9.62 6.46 13.12
C LEU A 159 -10.73 7.42 13.60
N ASN A 160 -10.40 8.67 13.90
CA ASN A 160 -11.35 9.69 14.36
C ASN A 160 -11.04 11.07 13.75
N THR A 161 -10.65 11.10 12.48
CA THR A 161 -10.15 12.33 11.84
C THR A 161 -11.22 13.40 11.63
N ASN A 162 -12.51 13.07 11.74
CA ASN A 162 -13.58 14.08 11.76
C ASN A 162 -13.57 14.96 12.99
N ASN A 163 -13.05 14.47 14.11
CA ASN A 163 -12.99 15.21 15.38
C ASN A 163 -11.57 15.64 15.75
N ILE A 164 -10.58 14.81 15.41
CA ILE A 164 -9.16 15.04 15.73
C ILE A 164 -8.37 14.82 14.44
N PRO A 165 -7.99 15.87 13.72
CA PRO A 165 -7.13 15.76 12.54
C PRO A 165 -5.84 14.99 12.88
N ALA A 166 -5.30 14.21 11.93
CA ALA A 166 -4.11 13.39 12.18
C ALA A 166 -2.88 14.22 12.63
N CYS A 167 -2.82 15.49 12.27
CA CYS A 167 -1.76 16.41 12.70
C CYS A 167 -1.86 16.78 14.19
N GLU A 168 -3.02 16.64 14.80
CA GLU A 168 -3.28 16.90 16.21
C GLU A 168 -3.33 15.61 17.04
N ASP A 169 -3.38 14.45 16.41
CA ASP A 169 -3.45 13.13 17.05
C ASP A 169 -2.09 12.72 17.62
N GLU A 170 -1.91 12.87 18.94
CA GLU A 170 -0.67 12.50 19.64
C GLU A 170 -0.40 10.98 19.56
N GLY A 171 -1.44 10.15 19.47
CA GLY A 171 -1.30 8.71 19.28
C GLY A 171 -0.62 8.38 17.95
N VAL A 172 -1.01 9.08 16.87
CA VAL A 172 -0.36 8.96 15.55
C VAL A 172 1.10 9.37 15.62
N LYS A 173 1.41 10.50 16.23
CA LYS A 173 2.79 10.99 16.38
C LYS A 173 3.66 9.99 17.13
N LYS A 174 3.13 9.38 18.20
CA LYS A 174 3.79 8.32 18.97
C LYS A 174 4.03 7.09 18.11
N MET A 175 2.99 6.57 17.42
CA MET A 175 3.12 5.41 16.53
C MET A 175 4.18 5.63 15.44
N ILE A 176 4.21 6.78 14.79
CA ILE A 176 5.23 7.11 13.79
C ILE A 176 6.64 7.09 14.40
N LYS A 177 6.79 7.65 15.61
CA LYS A 177 8.10 7.68 16.28
C LYS A 177 8.59 6.29 16.66
N GLU A 178 7.71 5.40 17.11
CA GLU A 178 8.05 4.05 17.55
C GLU A 178 8.26 3.10 16.38
N LYS A 179 7.26 3.02 15.48
CA LYS A 179 7.23 2.00 14.43
C LYS A 179 8.15 2.27 13.23
N ILE A 180 8.51 3.54 12.96
CA ILE A 180 9.43 3.87 11.86
C ILE A 180 10.90 3.78 12.27
N ARG A 181 11.25 3.68 13.54
CA ARG A 181 12.63 3.46 13.98
C ARG A 181 13.20 2.11 13.57
N GLU A 182 12.36 1.12 13.36
CA GLU A 182 12.73 -0.25 13.02
C GLU A 182 12.96 -0.45 11.51
N ILE A 183 12.68 0.58 10.70
CA ILE A 183 12.91 0.58 9.25
C ILE A 183 14.30 1.14 9.00
N LYS A 184 15.28 0.26 8.90
CA LYS A 184 16.68 0.61 8.55
C LYS A 184 17.01 0.13 7.16
#